data_1454e50697af4a11073a11d3c47904b3
#
_entry.id   1454e50697af4a11073a11d3c47904b3
#
_cell.length_a   1.000
_cell.length_b   1.000
_cell.length_c   1.000
_cell.angle_alpha   90.00
_cell.angle_beta   90.00
_cell.angle_gamma   90.00
#
_symmetry.space_group_name_H-M   'P 1'
#
loop_
_entity.id
_entity.type
_entity.pdbx_description
1 polymer ?
#
loop_
_entity_poly.entity_id
_entity_poly.type
_entity_poly.pdbx_seq_one_letter_code
_entity_poly.pdbx_strand_id
1 'polypeptide(L)'
;MKLEEMCGYYGEKIVLKAQQLGLNSCWVALTYKKVKSAFVIDDDERLCCLITLGYGIDNGATHKIKTIEQVSEVTGDMPSWFETGVKTALLAPTAMNQQKFKFILNDNTVKVKPGLGFIQS
;
A
#
# COMPACT_ATOMS: atom_id res chain seq x y z
N MET A 1 3.08 10.41 12.10
CA MET A 1 2.97 9.63 10.85
C MET A 1 3.61 10.44 9.74
N LYS A 2 4.44 9.83 8.91
CA LYS A 2 5.07 10.53 7.77
C LYS A 2 4.04 10.79 6.67
N LEU A 3 4.30 11.77 5.81
CA LEU A 3 3.38 12.12 4.72
C LEU A 3 3.04 10.92 3.82
N GLU A 4 4.03 10.12 3.45
CA GLU A 4 3.85 8.94 2.61
C GLU A 4 2.99 7.87 3.29
N GLU A 5 3.14 7.68 4.60
CA GLU A 5 2.31 6.77 5.39
C GLU A 5 0.86 7.24 5.45
N MET A 6 0.64 8.56 5.62
CA MET A 6 -0.69 9.16 5.59
C MET A 6 -1.33 9.00 4.21
N CYS A 7 -0.59 9.26 3.13
CA CYS A 7 -1.06 9.06 1.76
C CYS A 7 -1.46 7.60 1.51
N GLY A 8 -0.67 6.64 1.98
CA GLY A 8 -1.01 5.22 1.89
C GLY A 8 -2.29 4.87 2.65
N TYR A 9 -2.41 5.32 3.89
CA TYR A 9 -3.58 5.04 4.74
C TYR A 9 -4.88 5.63 4.17
N TYR A 10 -4.88 6.92 3.86
CA TYR A 10 -6.09 7.57 3.34
C TYR A 10 -6.37 7.19 1.89
N GLY A 11 -5.33 6.98 1.08
CA GLY A 11 -5.47 6.52 -0.28
C GLY A 11 -6.12 5.13 -0.34
N GLU A 12 -5.72 4.19 0.51
CA GLU A 12 -6.34 2.87 0.57
C GLU A 12 -7.82 2.94 1.00
N LYS A 13 -8.18 3.84 1.92
CA LYS A 13 -9.59 4.07 2.26
C LYS A 13 -10.40 4.56 1.05
N ILE A 14 -9.81 5.40 0.20
CA ILE A 14 -10.44 5.86 -1.06
C ILE A 14 -10.61 4.69 -2.02
N VAL A 15 -9.58 3.88 -2.21
CA VAL A 15 -9.58 2.69 -3.09
C VAL A 15 -10.66 1.69 -2.64
N LEU A 16 -10.72 1.38 -1.35
CA LEU A 16 -11.73 0.47 -0.80
C LEU A 16 -13.15 1.04 -0.97
N LYS A 17 -13.32 2.36 -0.80
CA LYS A 17 -14.61 3.00 -1.04
C LYS A 17 -15.00 2.98 -2.51
N ALA A 18 -14.06 3.22 -3.41
CA ALA A 18 -14.27 3.11 -4.85
C ALA A 18 -14.71 1.69 -5.25
N GLN A 19 -14.06 0.67 -4.70
CA GLN A 19 -14.43 -0.73 -4.91
C GLN A 19 -15.86 -1.03 -4.46
N GLN A 20 -16.29 -0.51 -3.29
CA GLN A 20 -17.67 -0.66 -2.80
C GLN A 20 -18.70 0.00 -3.74
N LEU A 21 -18.31 1.02 -4.48
CA LEU A 21 -19.14 1.73 -5.46
C LEU A 21 -19.05 1.12 -6.88
N GLY A 22 -18.34 0.00 -7.04
CA GLY A 22 -18.16 -0.66 -8.34
C GLY A 22 -17.16 0.03 -9.26
N LEU A 23 -16.31 0.91 -8.73
CA LEU A 23 -15.26 1.57 -9.49
C LEU A 23 -13.94 0.81 -9.40
N ASN A 24 -13.22 0.76 -10.50
CA ASN A 24 -11.84 0.32 -10.55
C ASN A 24 -10.90 1.48 -10.16
N SER A 25 -9.74 1.16 -9.64
CA SER A 25 -8.74 2.13 -9.23
C SER A 25 -7.33 1.69 -9.60
N CYS A 26 -6.43 2.66 -9.75
CA CYS A 26 -5.02 2.39 -9.96
C CYS A 26 -4.16 3.45 -9.27
N TRP A 27 -3.17 2.99 -8.50
CA TRP A 27 -2.15 3.85 -7.91
C TRP A 27 -1.11 4.23 -8.96
N VAL A 28 -0.82 5.53 -9.10
CA VAL A 28 0.14 6.05 -10.08
C VAL A 28 1.11 7.01 -9.39
N ALA A 29 2.40 6.69 -9.41
CA ALA A 29 3.42 7.51 -8.77
C ALA A 29 4.43 8.16 -9.74
N LEU A 30 4.76 7.48 -10.85
CA LEU A 30 5.85 7.88 -11.74
C LEU A 30 5.44 8.17 -13.19
N THR A 31 4.30 7.64 -13.64
CA THR A 31 3.90 7.63 -15.05
C THR A 31 2.86 8.68 -15.41
N TYR A 32 2.82 9.81 -14.70
CA TYR A 32 1.91 10.90 -14.98
C TYR A 32 2.66 12.20 -15.32
N LYS A 33 2.04 13.08 -16.09
CA LYS A 33 2.50 14.44 -16.32
C LYS A 33 1.75 15.39 -15.40
N LYS A 34 2.47 16.28 -14.72
CA LYS A 34 1.84 17.33 -13.92
C LYS A 34 1.17 18.34 -14.84
N VAL A 35 -0.15 18.43 -14.78
CA VAL A 35 -0.94 19.44 -15.49
C VAL A 35 -1.30 20.53 -14.50
N LYS A 36 -0.66 21.68 -14.58
CA LYS A 36 -0.82 22.79 -13.62
C LYS A 36 -2.25 23.29 -13.44
N SER A 37 -3.11 23.12 -14.46
CA SER A 37 -4.52 23.51 -14.41
C SER A 37 -5.44 22.48 -13.73
N ALA A 38 -4.93 21.28 -13.47
CA ALA A 38 -5.74 20.18 -12.91
C ALA A 38 -5.80 20.18 -11.39
N PHE A 39 -4.83 20.79 -10.71
CA PHE A 39 -4.76 20.87 -9.25
C PHE A 39 -3.85 22.03 -8.81
N VAL A 40 -4.09 22.52 -7.61
CA VAL A 40 -3.25 23.53 -6.95
C VAL A 40 -2.46 22.81 -5.87
N ILE A 41 -1.18 23.14 -5.73
CA ILE A 41 -0.30 22.70 -4.63
C ILE A 41 0.17 23.96 -3.96
N ASP A 42 -0.12 24.10 -2.68
CA ASP A 42 0.37 25.21 -1.87
C ASP A 42 1.83 25.00 -1.44
N ASP A 43 2.48 26.03 -0.91
CA ASP A 43 3.92 26.01 -0.63
C ASP A 43 4.35 24.95 0.40
N ASP A 44 3.43 24.57 1.31
CA ASP A 44 3.62 23.53 2.32
C ASP A 44 3.10 22.15 1.92
N GLU A 45 2.61 22.01 0.68
CA GLU A 45 2.06 20.77 0.14
C GLU A 45 3.02 20.06 -0.81
N ARG A 46 2.89 18.75 -0.89
CA ARG A 46 3.62 17.91 -1.83
C ARG A 46 2.73 16.83 -2.42
N LEU A 47 2.75 16.73 -3.74
CA LEU A 47 2.10 15.62 -4.45
C LEU A 47 2.92 14.33 -4.30
N CYS A 48 2.37 13.32 -3.63
CA CYS A 48 3.02 12.04 -3.42
C CYS A 48 2.72 11.03 -4.53
N CYS A 49 1.44 10.90 -4.89
CA CYS A 49 0.96 9.97 -5.90
C CYS A 49 -0.42 10.41 -6.40
N LEU A 50 -0.91 9.73 -7.42
CA LEU A 50 -2.28 9.87 -7.90
C LEU A 50 -3.00 8.52 -7.73
N ILE A 51 -4.32 8.58 -7.59
CA ILE A 51 -5.21 7.42 -7.70
C ILE A 51 -6.19 7.72 -8.82
N THR A 52 -6.13 6.93 -9.88
CA THR A 52 -7.12 7.02 -10.95
C THR A 52 -8.34 6.19 -10.58
N LEU A 53 -9.52 6.69 -10.87
CA LEU A 53 -10.79 6.03 -10.62
C LEU A 53 -11.61 6.00 -11.90
N GLY A 54 -12.32 4.92 -12.14
CA GLY A 54 -13.19 4.78 -13.30
C GLY A 54 -13.75 3.39 -13.49
N TYR A 55 -14.50 3.19 -14.55
CA TYR A 55 -14.97 1.88 -14.95
C TYR A 55 -13.95 1.24 -15.88
N GLY A 56 -13.32 0.16 -15.42
CA GLY A 56 -12.33 -0.59 -16.18
C GLY A 56 -12.99 -1.53 -17.20
N ILE A 57 -12.21 -1.98 -18.17
CA ILE A 57 -12.63 -3.02 -19.12
C ILE A 57 -12.78 -4.37 -18.42
N ASP A 58 -11.99 -4.59 -17.38
CA ASP A 58 -11.99 -5.79 -16.54
C ASP A 58 -11.79 -5.41 -15.06
N ASN A 59 -11.88 -6.39 -14.18
CA ASN A 59 -11.70 -6.20 -12.74
C ASN A 59 -10.25 -6.33 -12.27
N GLY A 60 -9.30 -6.27 -13.20
CA GLY A 60 -7.89 -6.45 -12.92
C GLY A 60 -7.50 -7.91 -12.71
N ALA A 61 -6.22 -8.15 -12.46
CA ALA A 61 -5.64 -9.46 -12.24
C ALA A 61 -5.10 -9.59 -10.80
N THR A 62 -5.17 -10.82 -10.27
CA THR A 62 -4.51 -11.13 -9.00
C THR A 62 -3.00 -11.01 -9.15
N HIS A 63 -2.34 -10.48 -8.13
CA HIS A 63 -0.88 -10.42 -8.08
C HIS A 63 -0.30 -11.55 -7.21
N LYS A 64 0.94 -11.91 -7.48
CA LYS A 64 1.71 -12.84 -6.66
C LYS A 64 1.97 -12.22 -5.29
N ILE A 65 1.60 -12.90 -4.22
CA ILE A 65 1.84 -12.45 -2.84
C ILE A 65 2.98 -13.23 -2.21
N LYS A 66 3.71 -12.58 -1.31
CA LYS A 66 4.72 -13.22 -0.45
C LYS A 66 4.04 -14.07 0.61
N THR A 67 4.78 -14.99 1.22
CA THR A 67 4.30 -15.73 2.39
C THR A 67 4.34 -14.84 3.64
N ILE A 68 3.59 -15.22 4.67
CA ILE A 68 3.57 -14.49 5.95
C ILE A 68 4.97 -14.44 6.55
N GLU A 69 5.71 -15.54 6.51
CA GLU A 69 7.06 -15.67 7.06
C GLU A 69 8.07 -14.73 6.38
N GLN A 70 7.86 -14.46 5.09
CA GLN A 70 8.71 -13.53 4.35
C GLN A 70 8.51 -12.06 4.77
N VAL A 71 7.32 -11.70 5.25
CA VAL A 71 6.94 -10.32 5.57
C VAL A 71 6.65 -10.10 7.05
N SER A 72 6.78 -11.11 7.89
CA SER A 72 6.58 -10.98 9.33
C SER A 72 7.70 -11.61 10.15
N GLU A 73 7.75 -11.21 11.41
CA GLU A 73 8.66 -11.72 12.42
C GLU A 73 7.90 -11.71 13.75
N VAL A 74 7.83 -12.87 14.41
CA VAL A 74 7.08 -13.05 15.65
C VAL A 74 7.96 -13.81 16.63
N THR A 75 8.06 -13.31 17.87
CA THR A 75 8.69 -14.04 18.97
C THR A 75 7.59 -14.84 19.69
N GLY A 76 7.65 -16.17 19.60
CA GLY A 76 6.63 -17.07 20.15
C GLY A 76 5.54 -17.44 19.14
N ASP A 77 4.35 -17.74 19.64
CA ASP A 77 3.22 -18.15 18.80
C ASP A 77 2.63 -16.95 18.07
N MET A 78 2.26 -17.16 16.81
CA MET A 78 1.59 -16.14 15.99
C MET A 78 0.11 -16.05 16.34
N PRO A 79 -0.40 -14.94 16.90
CA PRO A 79 -1.82 -14.80 17.18
C PRO A 79 -2.63 -14.69 15.89
N SER A 80 -3.84 -15.23 15.88
CA SER A 80 -4.72 -15.22 14.70
C SER A 80 -5.06 -13.81 14.18
N TRP A 81 -5.21 -12.84 15.07
CA TRP A 81 -5.45 -11.44 14.68
C TRP A 81 -4.28 -10.84 13.92
N PHE A 82 -3.03 -11.16 14.32
CA PHE A 82 -1.82 -10.68 13.64
C PHE A 82 -1.66 -11.37 12.28
N GLU A 83 -1.85 -12.68 12.23
CA GLU A 83 -1.85 -13.45 10.98
C GLU A 83 -2.86 -12.89 9.97
N THR A 84 -4.10 -12.63 10.42
CA THR A 84 -5.16 -12.03 9.59
C THR A 84 -4.76 -10.63 9.11
N GLY A 85 -4.18 -9.80 9.98
CA GLY A 85 -3.69 -8.47 9.62
C GLY A 85 -2.61 -8.51 8.55
N VAL A 86 -1.63 -9.40 8.67
CA VAL A 86 -0.56 -9.56 7.67
C VAL A 86 -1.11 -10.09 6.34
N LYS A 87 -2.00 -11.08 6.37
CA LYS A 87 -2.70 -11.58 5.17
C LYS A 87 -3.45 -10.46 4.44
N THR A 88 -4.16 -9.64 5.19
CA THR A 88 -4.90 -8.50 4.64
C THR A 88 -3.95 -7.46 4.03
N ALA A 89 -2.85 -7.14 4.70
CA ALA A 89 -1.85 -6.21 4.17
C ALA A 89 -1.18 -6.71 2.88
N LEU A 90 -1.05 -8.01 2.70
CA LEU A 90 -0.51 -8.61 1.48
C LEU A 90 -1.44 -8.45 0.26
N LEU A 91 -2.72 -8.13 0.46
CA LEU A 91 -3.66 -7.84 -0.63
C LEU A 91 -3.46 -6.45 -1.22
N ALA A 92 -2.83 -5.52 -0.48
CA ALA A 92 -2.60 -4.17 -0.94
C ALA A 92 -1.61 -4.14 -2.12
N PRO A 93 -1.87 -3.32 -3.15
CA PRO A 93 -0.93 -3.14 -4.25
C PRO A 93 0.34 -2.44 -3.75
N THR A 94 1.48 -2.84 -4.30
CA THR A 94 2.75 -2.17 -4.04
C THR A 94 3.48 -1.86 -5.35
N ALA A 95 4.31 -0.84 -5.35
CA ALA A 95 5.09 -0.46 -6.52
C ALA A 95 5.86 -1.67 -7.07
N MET A 96 5.66 -1.99 -8.35
CA MET A 96 6.26 -3.15 -9.03
C MET A 96 6.04 -4.49 -8.28
N ASN A 97 4.99 -4.61 -7.49
CA ASN A 97 4.68 -5.78 -6.64
C ASN A 97 5.84 -6.20 -5.71
N GLN A 98 6.62 -5.25 -5.23
CA GLN A 98 7.82 -5.55 -4.45
C GLN A 98 7.51 -6.00 -3.01
N GLN A 99 6.38 -5.56 -2.44
CA GLN A 99 5.95 -5.93 -1.09
C GLN A 99 7.08 -5.75 -0.06
N LYS A 100 7.72 -4.57 -0.09
CA LYS A 100 8.88 -4.22 0.75
C LYS A 100 8.45 -3.68 2.11
N PHE A 101 7.83 -4.51 2.90
CA PHE A 101 7.48 -4.24 4.29
C PHE A 101 7.76 -5.45 5.16
N LYS A 102 7.97 -5.21 6.45
CA LYS A 102 8.16 -6.25 7.46
C LYS A 102 7.35 -5.87 8.70
N PHE A 103 6.47 -6.76 9.11
CA PHE A 103 5.70 -6.63 10.36
C PHE A 103 6.41 -7.40 11.47
N ILE A 104 6.71 -6.74 12.57
CA ILE A 104 7.37 -7.34 13.72
C ILE A 104 6.40 -7.28 14.88
N LEU A 105 6.05 -8.44 15.43
CA LEU A 105 5.23 -8.57 16.62
C LEU A 105 6.10 -8.81 17.83
N ASN A 106 6.04 -7.90 18.79
CA ASN A 106 6.61 -8.06 20.13
C ASN A 106 5.49 -7.91 21.15
N ASP A 107 5.14 -8.96 21.83
CA ASP A 107 3.99 -9.04 22.73
C ASP A 107 2.71 -8.59 22.02
N ASN A 108 2.13 -7.46 22.42
CA ASN A 108 0.93 -6.87 21.80
C ASN A 108 1.24 -5.64 20.92
N THR A 109 2.51 -5.43 20.58
CA THR A 109 2.93 -4.26 19.79
C THR A 109 3.40 -4.70 18.41
N VAL A 110 2.78 -4.14 17.37
CA VAL A 110 3.20 -4.32 15.99
C VAL A 110 4.06 -3.15 15.54
N LYS A 111 5.28 -3.45 15.12
CA LYS A 111 6.18 -2.49 14.46
C LYS A 111 6.27 -2.81 12.98
N VAL A 112 6.06 -1.79 12.13
CA VAL A 112 6.24 -1.92 10.69
C VAL A 112 7.58 -1.31 10.31
N LYS A 113 8.38 -2.04 9.53
CA LYS A 113 9.66 -1.58 8.99
C LYS A 113 9.67 -1.73 7.47
N PRO A 114 10.46 -0.92 6.75
CA PRO A 114 10.79 -1.21 5.36
C PRO A 114 11.39 -2.62 5.27
N GLY A 115 10.92 -3.42 4.34
CA GLY A 115 11.52 -4.71 4.03
C GLY A 115 12.86 -4.52 3.32
N LEU A 116 13.74 -5.52 3.38
CA LEU A 116 14.97 -5.52 2.62
C LEU A 116 14.65 -5.45 1.12
N GLY A 117 14.97 -4.33 0.51
CA GLY A 117 15.06 -4.24 -0.94
C GLY A 117 16.38 -4.82 -1.40
N PHE A 118 16.44 -5.34 -2.63
CA PHE A 118 17.72 -5.52 -3.27
C PHE A 118 18.45 -4.16 -3.20
N ILE A 119 19.52 -4.10 -2.42
CA ILE A 119 20.49 -3.03 -2.52
C ILE A 119 21.14 -3.28 -3.88
N GLN A 120 20.72 -2.51 -4.89
CA GLN A 120 21.56 -2.39 -6.08
C GLN A 120 22.78 -1.62 -5.60
N SER A 121 23.88 -2.35 -5.46
CA SER A 121 25.24 -1.81 -5.36
C SER A 121 25.56 -1.00 -6.62
#